data_a266b29470a237ed0f8e1dc49d9c915a
#
_entry.id   a266b29470a237ed0f8e1dc49d9c915a
#
_cell.length_a   1.000
_cell.length_b   1.000
_cell.length_c   1.000
_cell.angle_alpha   90.00
_cell.angle_beta   90.00
_cell.angle_gamma   90.00
#
_symmetry.space_group_name_H-M   'P 1'
#
loop_
_entity.id
_entity.type
_entity.pdbx_description
1 polymer ?
#
loop_
_entity_poly.entity_id
_entity_poly.type
_entity_poly.pdbx_seq_one_letter_code
_entity_poly.pdbx_strand_id
1 'polypeptide(L)'
;HYMDEAERCTRLGILDSGRLVADGSPAELMARLPGQPLLVECAQPRQAQRALQGLPAIYASAQIGASLRLLSATDDAREQVERRLAEAGVQARVRATEANLEDVFVAVTRRPDIQGATP
;
A
#
# COMPACT_ATOMS: atom_id res chain seq x y z
N HIS A 1 -18.00 -3.52 5.59
CA HIS A 1 -17.10 -3.31 4.47
C HIS A 1 -16.79 -4.65 3.79
N TYR A 2 -16.81 -4.63 2.52
CA TYR A 2 -16.63 -5.80 1.67
C TYR A 2 -15.28 -6.52 1.91
N MET A 3 -14.21 -5.76 2.09
CA MET A 3 -12.90 -6.34 2.38
C MET A 3 -12.81 -6.93 3.78
N ASP A 4 -13.60 -6.44 4.72
CA ASP A 4 -13.65 -7.02 6.06
C ASP A 4 -14.22 -8.43 6.02
N GLU A 5 -15.22 -8.67 5.18
CA GLU A 5 -15.76 -10.00 4.99
C GLU A 5 -14.75 -10.91 4.31
N ALA A 6 -14.02 -10.38 3.32
CA ALA A 6 -13.00 -11.15 2.62
C ALA A 6 -11.89 -11.57 3.57
N GLU A 7 -11.53 -10.74 4.53
CA GLU A 7 -10.48 -11.08 5.51
C GLU A 7 -10.85 -12.24 6.42
N ARG A 8 -12.13 -12.58 6.50
CA ARG A 8 -12.61 -13.71 7.27
C ARG A 8 -12.66 -15.01 6.49
N CYS A 9 -12.42 -14.93 5.19
CA CYS A 9 -12.43 -16.14 4.35
C CYS A 9 -11.18 -16.97 4.57
N THR A 10 -11.31 -18.27 4.35
CA THR A 10 -10.17 -19.17 4.41
C THR A 10 -9.24 -18.98 3.21
N ARG A 11 -9.84 -18.70 2.06
CA ARG A 11 -9.08 -18.57 0.82
C ARG A 11 -9.76 -17.55 -0.11
N LEU A 12 -8.96 -16.76 -0.79
CA LEU A 12 -9.43 -15.71 -1.69
C LEU A 12 -8.77 -15.82 -3.05
N GLY A 13 -9.48 -15.35 -4.07
CA GLY A 13 -8.88 -15.04 -5.35
C GLY A 13 -9.10 -13.57 -5.65
N ILE A 14 -8.08 -12.89 -6.13
CA ILE A 14 -8.19 -11.48 -6.53
C ILE A 14 -8.16 -11.41 -8.04
N LEU A 15 -9.20 -10.76 -8.61
CA LEU A 15 -9.32 -10.59 -10.05
C LEU A 15 -9.04 -9.16 -10.43
N ASP A 16 -8.35 -8.98 -11.54
CA ASP A 16 -8.11 -7.67 -12.14
C ASP A 16 -8.32 -7.82 -13.64
N SER A 17 -9.27 -7.08 -14.19
CA SER A 17 -9.63 -7.14 -15.60
C SER A 17 -10.00 -8.56 -16.06
N GLY A 18 -10.71 -9.29 -15.20
CA GLY A 18 -11.16 -10.65 -15.47
C GLY A 18 -10.08 -11.72 -15.31
N ARG A 19 -8.93 -11.35 -14.81
CA ARG A 19 -7.78 -12.22 -14.69
C ARG A 19 -7.45 -12.44 -13.22
N LEU A 20 -7.17 -13.69 -12.84
CA LEU A 20 -6.77 -14.01 -11.48
C LEU A 20 -5.33 -13.55 -11.27
N VAL A 21 -5.12 -12.57 -10.39
CA VAL A 21 -3.80 -11.99 -10.16
C VAL A 21 -3.21 -12.38 -8.80
N ALA A 22 -4.03 -12.89 -7.89
CA ALA A 22 -3.54 -13.41 -6.62
C ALA A 22 -4.52 -14.43 -6.09
N ASP A 23 -4.01 -15.43 -5.36
CA ASP A 23 -4.81 -16.51 -4.78
C ASP A 23 -4.11 -17.01 -3.52
N GLY A 24 -4.87 -17.21 -2.46
CA GLY A 24 -4.34 -17.71 -1.20
C GLY A 24 -5.19 -17.33 -0.02
N SER A 25 -4.78 -17.69 1.18
CA SER A 25 -5.45 -17.22 2.38
C SER A 25 -5.17 -15.73 2.58
N PRO A 26 -6.03 -15.00 3.32
CA PRO A 26 -5.74 -13.60 3.62
C PRO A 26 -4.36 -13.38 4.24
N ALA A 27 -3.97 -14.24 5.17
CA ALA A 27 -2.67 -14.13 5.82
C ALA A 27 -1.52 -14.33 4.84
N GLU A 28 -1.66 -15.32 3.95
CA GLU A 28 -0.64 -15.57 2.92
C GLU A 28 -0.48 -14.39 1.97
N LEU A 29 -1.61 -13.83 1.54
CA LEU A 29 -1.58 -12.70 0.62
C LEU A 29 -0.95 -11.47 1.27
N MET A 30 -1.29 -11.20 2.52
CA MET A 30 -0.70 -10.08 3.24
C MET A 30 0.79 -10.29 3.50
N ALA A 31 1.21 -11.53 3.74
CA ALA A 31 2.62 -11.84 3.97
C ALA A 31 3.49 -11.65 2.72
N ARG A 32 2.89 -11.65 1.53
CA ARG A 32 3.62 -11.44 0.27
C ARG A 32 3.91 -9.98 -0.04
N LEU A 33 3.32 -9.05 0.73
CA LEU A 33 3.55 -7.64 0.48
C LEU A 33 5.02 -7.28 0.78
N PRO A 34 5.70 -6.63 -0.16
CA PRO A 34 7.06 -6.16 0.10
C PRO A 34 7.03 -4.93 1.00
N GLY A 35 8.00 -4.82 1.88
CA GLY A 35 8.15 -3.64 2.72
C GLY A 35 7.08 -3.51 3.79
N GLN A 36 7.03 -2.35 4.39
CA GLN A 36 6.15 -2.03 5.50
C GLN A 36 5.12 -1.00 5.04
N PRO A 37 3.81 -1.27 5.19
CA PRO A 37 2.82 -0.22 4.92
C PRO A 37 3.00 0.96 5.86
N LEU A 38 2.87 2.16 5.32
CA LEU A 38 3.03 3.40 6.07
C LEU A 38 1.74 4.21 6.01
N LEU A 39 1.43 4.90 7.09
CA LEU A 39 0.29 5.79 7.15
C LEU A 39 0.78 7.22 7.34
N VAL A 40 0.37 8.12 6.47
CA VAL A 40 0.68 9.54 6.55
C VAL A 40 -0.57 10.28 6.97
N GLU A 41 -0.52 10.90 8.13
CA GLU A 41 -1.63 11.71 8.64
C GLU A 41 -1.28 13.18 8.44
N CYS A 42 -2.08 13.89 7.67
CA CYS A 42 -1.83 15.29 7.39
C CYS A 42 -3.12 16.01 7.01
N ALA A 43 -3.09 17.35 7.10
CA ALA A 43 -4.24 18.17 6.74
C ALA A 43 -4.43 18.28 5.23
N GLN A 44 -3.38 17.99 4.45
CA GLN A 44 -3.39 18.17 3.00
C GLN A 44 -2.88 16.91 2.29
N PRO A 45 -3.68 15.82 2.29
CA PRO A 45 -3.22 14.56 1.73
C PRO A 45 -2.91 14.62 0.24
N ARG A 46 -3.58 15.48 -0.52
CA ARG A 46 -3.27 15.64 -1.95
C ARG A 46 -1.90 16.22 -2.17
N GLN A 47 -1.51 17.19 -1.36
CA GLN A 47 -0.18 17.78 -1.44
C GLN A 47 0.89 16.76 -1.06
N ALA A 48 0.62 15.98 -0.02
CA ALA A 48 1.51 14.90 0.38
C ALA A 48 1.68 13.89 -0.75
N GLN A 49 0.60 13.50 -1.40
CA GLN A 49 0.64 12.55 -2.49
C GLN A 49 1.47 13.09 -3.67
N ARG A 50 1.30 14.36 -4.00
CA ARG A 50 2.10 14.99 -5.07
C ARG A 50 3.58 15.04 -4.70
N ALA A 51 3.88 15.35 -3.45
CA ALA A 51 5.27 15.43 -2.99
C ALA A 51 5.96 14.07 -3.08
N LEU A 52 5.21 13.00 -2.94
CA LEU A 52 5.74 11.64 -2.95
C LEU A 52 5.73 10.98 -4.33
N GLN A 53 5.22 11.64 -5.35
CA GLN A 53 5.22 11.09 -6.70
C GLN A 53 6.64 10.88 -7.18
N GLY A 54 6.86 9.74 -7.82
CA GLY A 54 8.15 9.40 -8.36
C GLY A 54 9.18 8.93 -7.34
N LEU A 55 8.79 8.78 -6.08
CA LEU A 55 9.70 8.28 -5.05
C LEU A 55 9.83 6.76 -5.18
N PRO A 56 11.02 6.25 -5.53
CA PRO A 56 11.19 4.81 -5.79
C PRO A 56 10.92 3.93 -4.56
N ALA A 57 11.07 4.48 -3.37
CA ALA A 57 10.82 3.73 -2.14
C ALA A 57 9.34 3.39 -1.92
N ILE A 58 8.45 4.07 -2.65
CA ILE A 58 6.99 3.87 -2.54
C ILE A 58 6.48 3.39 -3.89
N TYR A 59 5.83 2.23 -3.93
CA TYR A 59 5.30 1.71 -5.19
C TYR A 59 3.80 1.91 -5.34
N ALA A 60 3.10 2.27 -4.27
CA ALA A 60 1.67 2.53 -4.35
C ALA A 60 1.24 3.46 -3.23
N SER A 61 0.21 4.27 -3.49
CA SER A 61 -0.38 5.14 -2.49
C SER A 61 -1.88 5.22 -2.70
N ALA A 62 -2.62 5.41 -1.61
CA ALA A 62 -4.06 5.57 -1.65
C ALA A 62 -4.48 6.58 -0.59
N GLN A 63 -5.32 7.53 -0.99
CA GLN A 63 -5.88 8.50 -0.05
C GLN A 63 -7.12 7.92 0.60
N ILE A 64 -7.14 7.92 1.93
CA ILE A 64 -8.26 7.41 2.71
C ILE A 64 -8.65 8.50 3.71
N GLY A 65 -9.73 9.23 3.41
CA GLY A 65 -10.13 10.37 4.23
C GLY A 65 -9.04 11.43 4.27
N ALA A 66 -8.60 11.80 5.46
CA ALA A 66 -7.52 12.76 5.67
C ALA A 66 -6.14 12.10 5.77
N SER A 67 -6.06 10.81 5.50
CA SER A 67 -4.83 10.04 5.59
C SER A 67 -4.37 9.57 4.22
N LEU A 68 -3.09 9.26 4.11
CA LEU A 68 -2.51 8.69 2.91
C LEU A 68 -1.83 7.39 3.29
N ARG A 69 -2.23 6.30 2.66
CA ARG A 69 -1.65 4.99 2.91
C ARG A 69 -0.63 4.69 1.83
N LEU A 70 0.57 4.30 2.25
CA LEU A 70 1.68 4.07 1.33
C LEU A 70 2.16 2.63 1.45
N LEU A 71 2.50 2.05 0.30
CA LEU A 71 3.13 0.73 0.28
C LEU A 71 4.60 0.92 -0.08
N SER A 72 5.47 0.57 0.86
CA SER A 72 6.89 0.81 0.72
C SER A 72 7.61 -0.37 0.09
N ALA A 73 8.67 -0.08 -0.65
CA ALA A 73 9.48 -1.10 -1.32
C ALA A 73 10.82 -1.31 -0.63
N THR A 74 11.22 -0.40 0.27
CA THR A 74 12.52 -0.44 0.92
C THR A 74 12.40 -0.21 2.42
N ASP A 75 13.42 -0.59 3.17
CA ASP A 75 13.42 -0.42 4.62
C ASP A 75 13.56 1.04 5.07
N ASP A 76 14.15 1.87 4.23
CA ASP A 76 14.35 3.30 4.52
C ASP A 76 13.25 4.18 3.95
N ALA A 77 12.15 3.58 3.50
CA ALA A 77 11.06 4.32 2.88
C ALA A 77 10.49 5.40 3.80
N ARG A 78 10.34 5.09 5.09
CA ARG A 78 9.82 6.04 6.06
C ARG A 78 10.67 7.32 6.11
N GLU A 79 11.99 7.15 6.16
CA GLU A 79 12.90 8.29 6.20
C GLU A 79 12.82 9.11 4.93
N GLN A 80 12.75 8.44 3.78
CA GLN A 80 12.63 9.12 2.50
C GLN A 80 11.32 9.87 2.39
N VAL A 81 10.21 9.28 2.87
CA VAL A 81 8.91 9.93 2.88
C VAL A 81 8.95 11.17 3.76
N GLU A 82 9.47 11.04 4.97
CA GLU A 82 9.56 12.18 5.89
C GLU A 82 10.38 13.31 5.31
N ARG A 83 11.51 12.99 4.68
CA ARG A 83 12.38 13.98 4.06
C ARG A 83 11.66 14.68 2.90
N ARG A 84 11.02 13.91 2.04
CA ARG A 84 10.34 14.47 0.87
C ARG A 84 9.20 15.40 1.28
N LEU A 85 8.45 15.03 2.31
CA LEU A 85 7.37 15.86 2.82
C LEU A 85 7.91 17.15 3.46
N ALA A 86 9.00 17.05 4.19
CA ALA A 86 9.62 18.22 4.78
C ALA A 86 10.12 19.19 3.71
N GLU A 87 10.73 18.67 2.67
CA GLU A 87 11.22 19.48 1.54
C GLU A 87 10.08 20.19 0.82
N ALA A 88 8.92 19.56 0.77
CA ALA A 88 7.74 20.14 0.12
C ALA A 88 6.96 21.08 1.04
N GLY A 89 7.37 21.21 2.29
CA GLY A 89 6.68 22.07 3.25
C GLY A 89 5.38 21.47 3.76
N VAL A 90 5.20 20.17 3.66
CA VAL A 90 3.99 19.50 4.10
C VAL A 90 4.22 18.97 5.51
N GLN A 91 3.41 19.44 6.46
CA GLN A 91 3.45 18.93 7.83
C GLN A 91 2.61 17.66 7.90
N ALA A 92 3.24 16.58 8.32
CA ALA A 92 2.59 15.29 8.34
C ALA A 92 3.24 14.39 9.39
N ARG A 93 2.46 13.42 9.87
CA ARG A 93 2.96 12.37 10.75
C ARG A 93 3.01 11.07 9.96
N VAL A 94 4.17 10.45 9.91
CA VAL A 94 4.37 9.19 9.21
C VAL A 94 4.59 8.08 10.23
N ARG A 95 3.83 7.00 10.12
CA ARG A 95 3.99 5.85 11.01
C ARG A 95 3.80 4.55 10.27
N ALA A 96 4.41 3.49 10.78
CA ALA A 96 4.19 2.15 10.26
C ALA A 96 2.79 1.67 10.65
N THR A 97 2.19 0.87 9.81
CA THR A 97 0.87 0.30 10.07
C THR A 97 0.83 -1.15 9.58
N GLU A 98 -0.17 -1.89 10.00
CA GLU A 98 -0.33 -3.27 9.59
C GLU A 98 -0.90 -3.37 8.17
N ALA A 99 -0.49 -4.41 7.46
CA ALA A 99 -1.03 -4.71 6.14
C ALA A 99 -2.50 -5.15 6.25
N ASN A 100 -3.27 -4.87 5.20
CA ASN A 100 -4.63 -5.36 5.07
C ASN A 100 -4.87 -5.87 3.66
N LEU A 101 -6.05 -6.44 3.39
CA LEU A 101 -6.36 -6.98 2.07
C LEU A 101 -6.46 -5.92 0.98
N GLU A 102 -6.86 -4.70 1.33
CA GLU A 102 -6.88 -3.63 0.35
C GLU A 102 -5.46 -3.32 -0.15
N ASP A 103 -4.47 -3.42 0.74
CA ASP A 103 -3.07 -3.26 0.35
C ASP A 103 -2.66 -4.33 -0.66
N VAL A 104 -3.10 -5.57 -0.44
CA VAL A 104 -2.81 -6.67 -1.36
C VAL A 104 -3.38 -6.37 -2.75
N PHE A 105 -4.64 -5.94 -2.80
CA PHE A 105 -5.28 -5.63 -4.07
C PHE A 105 -4.51 -4.52 -4.81
N VAL A 106 -4.16 -3.45 -4.11
CA VAL A 106 -3.41 -2.34 -4.71
C VAL A 106 -2.04 -2.82 -5.17
N ALA A 107 -1.36 -3.62 -4.35
CA ALA A 107 -0.02 -4.10 -4.67
C ALA A 107 -0.01 -4.98 -5.92
N VAL A 108 -0.91 -5.94 -6.02
CA VAL A 108 -0.90 -6.87 -7.16
C VAL A 108 -1.34 -6.20 -8.47
N THR A 109 -2.10 -5.12 -8.39
CA THR A 109 -2.49 -4.38 -9.58
C THR A 109 -1.43 -3.38 -10.02
N ARG A 110 -0.51 -3.00 -9.11
CA ARG A 110 0.55 -2.03 -9.40
C ARG A 110 1.92 -2.67 -9.53
N ARG A 111 2.11 -3.85 -8.94
CA ARG A 111 3.37 -4.59 -8.98
C ARG A 111 3.12 -6.01 -9.45
N PRO A 112 3.13 -6.25 -10.74
CA PRO A 112 2.90 -7.61 -11.29
C PRO A 112 3.87 -8.66 -10.76
N ASP A 113 5.07 -8.26 -10.34
CA ASP A 113 6.09 -9.17 -9.82
C ASP A 113 5.68 -9.87 -8.51
N ILE A 114 4.67 -9.37 -7.81
CA ILE A 114 4.19 -10.02 -6.59
C ILE A 114 2.88 -10.76 -6.77
N GLN A 115 2.42 -10.92 -7.99
CA GLN A 115 1.27 -11.74 -8.30
C GLN A 115 1.63 -13.20 -8.02
N GLY A 116 1.05 -13.75 -6.95
CA GLY A 116 1.52 -15.00 -6.40
C GLY A 116 1.27 -16.22 -7.24
N ALA A 117 0.25 -16.22 -8.05
CA ALA A 117 -0.12 -17.39 -8.84
C ALA A 117 0.57 -17.45 -10.18
N THR A 118 1.40 -16.52 -10.49
CA THR A 118 2.00 -16.45 -11.81
C THR A 118 3.22 -17.34 -11.88
N PRO A 119 3.16 -18.40 -12.64
CA PRO A 119 4.37 -19.15 -12.91
C PRO A 119 5.25 -18.36 -13.84
#